data_f6e48c4c2a4cc0cd6d2938eb340a0193
#
_entry.id   f6e48c4c2a4cc0cd6d2938eb340a0193
#
_cell.length_a   1.000
_cell.length_b   1.000
_cell.length_c   1.000
_cell.angle_alpha   90.00
_cell.angle_beta   90.00
_cell.angle_gamma   90.00
#
_symmetry.space_group_name_H-M   'P 1'
#
loop_
_entity.id
_entity.type
_entity.pdbx_description
1 polymer ?
#
loop_
_entity_poly.entity_id
_entity_poly.type
_entity_poly.pdbx_seq_one_letter_code
_entity_poly.pdbx_strand_id
1 'polypeptide(L)'
;MVIAKGEFIYELEKNVEFRQRYAERERLKKEKEEAARKFVEEYNRNIGEAAKETETAIDKKLTEMGLKSAGDIDELKFQVIYEMPTRYGVVTNNPDKKDGGSRTSNYVKLMKDVVNVLAPKYDDQGWHLTHRHIKGGIFIFTIE
;
A
#
# COMPACT_ATOMS: atom_id res chain seq x y z
N MET A 1 50.74 8.07 18.83
CA MET A 1 50.36 6.65 18.96
C MET A 1 48.92 6.50 18.54
N VAL A 2 48.63 5.54 17.70
CA VAL A 2 47.26 5.28 17.23
C VAL A 2 46.60 4.29 18.21
N ILE A 3 45.46 4.66 18.77
CA ILE A 3 44.70 3.78 19.65
C ILE A 3 44.01 2.68 18.84
N ALA A 4 44.08 1.44 19.30
CA ALA A 4 43.37 0.33 18.66
C ALA A 4 41.85 0.51 18.83
N LYS A 5 41.09 0.14 17.81
CA LYS A 5 39.63 0.29 17.80
C LYS A 5 38.99 -0.42 19.02
N GLY A 6 39.44 -1.62 19.36
CA GLY A 6 38.93 -2.38 20.50
C GLY A 6 39.16 -1.71 21.81
N GLU A 7 40.34 -1.14 22.02
CA GLU A 7 40.71 -0.39 23.23
C GLU A 7 39.87 0.90 23.33
N PHE A 8 39.71 1.59 22.25
CA PHE A 8 38.89 2.81 22.16
C PHE A 8 37.44 2.51 22.56
N ILE A 9 36.85 1.48 22.00
CA ILE A 9 35.49 1.04 22.36
C ILE A 9 35.38 0.68 23.83
N TYR A 10 36.36 -0.07 24.35
CA TYR A 10 36.40 -0.47 25.75
C TYR A 10 36.44 0.74 26.70
N GLU A 11 37.25 1.74 26.38
CA GLU A 11 37.33 2.97 27.19
C GLU A 11 36.03 3.79 27.10
N LEU A 12 35.38 3.83 25.93
CA LEU A 12 34.07 4.49 25.76
C LEU A 12 32.97 3.79 26.58
N GLU A 13 32.99 2.46 26.61
CA GLU A 13 32.02 1.67 27.39
C GLU A 13 32.10 1.89 28.89
N LYS A 14 33.25 2.33 29.40
CA LYS A 14 33.42 2.72 30.82
C LYS A 14 32.82 4.08 31.13
N ASN A 15 32.62 4.92 30.15
CA ASN A 15 32.07 6.26 30.33
C ASN A 15 30.54 6.21 30.45
N VAL A 16 30.01 6.68 31.57
CA VAL A 16 28.57 6.65 31.85
C VAL A 16 27.76 7.46 30.85
N GLU A 17 28.26 8.66 30.48
CA GLU A 17 27.57 9.49 29.49
C GLU A 17 27.51 8.83 28.12
N PHE A 18 28.60 8.21 27.69
CA PHE A 18 28.64 7.47 26.44
C PHE A 18 27.64 6.31 26.43
N ARG A 19 27.62 5.52 27.54
CA ARG A 19 26.64 4.41 27.64
C ARG A 19 25.21 4.89 27.60
N GLN A 20 24.91 6.00 28.25
CA GLN A 20 23.57 6.58 28.21
C GLN A 20 23.20 7.05 26.82
N ARG A 21 24.10 7.74 26.13
CA ARG A 21 23.86 8.18 24.74
C ARG A 21 23.73 7.01 23.79
N TYR A 22 24.53 5.99 23.95
CA TYR A 22 24.46 4.78 23.14
C TYR A 22 23.14 4.04 23.37
N ALA A 23 22.73 3.86 24.62
CA ALA A 23 21.46 3.23 24.96
C ALA A 23 20.27 4.01 24.40
N GLU A 24 20.29 5.34 24.51
CA GLU A 24 19.25 6.21 23.94
C GLU A 24 19.18 6.08 22.41
N ARG A 25 20.33 6.07 21.75
CA ARG A 25 20.43 5.91 20.30
C ARG A 25 19.88 4.57 19.85
N GLU A 26 20.22 3.49 20.55
CA GLU A 26 19.71 2.15 20.28
C GLU A 26 18.19 2.06 20.49
N ARG A 27 17.70 2.70 21.55
CA ARG A 27 16.27 2.78 21.85
C ARG A 27 15.51 3.48 20.72
N LEU A 28 15.98 4.65 20.28
CA LEU A 28 15.38 5.41 19.19
C LEU A 28 15.41 4.64 17.87
N LYS A 29 16.50 3.93 17.61
CA LYS A 29 16.62 3.09 16.41
C LYS A 29 15.60 1.97 16.41
N LYS A 30 15.44 1.27 17.56
CA LYS A 30 14.43 0.21 17.70
C LYS A 30 13.02 0.73 17.56
N GLU A 31 12.70 1.89 18.14
CA GLU A 31 11.38 2.52 18.00
C GLU A 31 11.09 2.86 16.54
N LYS A 32 12.07 3.37 15.81
CA LYS A 32 11.94 3.71 14.39
C LYS A 32 11.74 2.47 13.53
N GLU A 33 12.48 1.40 13.79
CA GLU A 33 12.32 0.12 13.10
C GLU A 33 10.95 -0.49 13.38
N GLU A 34 10.48 -0.42 14.63
CA GLU A 34 9.17 -0.91 15.03
C GLU A 34 8.04 -0.13 14.34
N ALA A 35 8.15 1.20 14.28
CA ALA A 35 7.18 2.05 13.60
C ALA A 35 7.12 1.74 12.10
N ALA A 36 8.28 1.54 11.46
CA ALA A 36 8.35 1.16 10.06
C ALA A 36 7.70 -0.20 9.80
N ARG A 37 7.95 -1.18 10.67
CA ARG A 37 7.35 -2.51 10.58
C ARG A 37 5.83 -2.46 10.70
N LYS A 38 5.31 -1.74 11.68
CA LYS A 38 3.86 -1.56 11.88
C LYS A 38 3.21 -0.88 10.68
N PHE A 39 3.86 0.12 10.13
CA PHE A 39 3.37 0.81 8.94
C PHE A 39 3.24 -0.15 7.74
N VAL A 40 4.25 -0.98 7.50
CA VAL A 40 4.23 -1.97 6.42
C VAL A 40 3.13 -3.00 6.63
N GLU A 41 2.97 -3.52 7.85
CA GLU A 41 1.91 -4.47 8.19
C GLU A 41 0.51 -3.88 7.95
N GLU A 42 0.29 -2.65 8.40
CA GLU A 42 -0.97 -1.93 8.20
C GLU A 42 -1.24 -1.68 6.71
N TYR A 43 -0.24 -1.27 5.96
CA TYR A 43 -0.33 -1.04 4.53
C TYR A 43 -0.69 -2.33 3.78
N ASN A 44 -0.05 -3.45 4.10
CA ASN A 44 -0.35 -4.75 3.50
C ASN A 44 -1.77 -5.21 3.83
N ARG A 45 -2.25 -4.93 5.04
CA ARG A 45 -3.65 -5.20 5.41
C ARG A 45 -4.60 -4.37 4.57
N ASN A 46 -4.29 -3.09 4.36
CA ASN A 46 -5.09 -2.21 3.53
C ASN A 46 -5.15 -2.67 2.08
N ILE A 47 -4.05 -3.19 1.52
CA ILE A 47 -4.05 -3.79 0.19
C ILE A 47 -5.05 -4.96 0.13
N GLY A 48 -5.02 -5.86 1.10
CA GLY A 48 -5.94 -7.00 1.17
C GLY A 48 -7.40 -6.58 1.28
N GLU A 49 -7.72 -5.65 2.16
CA GLU A 49 -9.08 -5.13 2.33
C GLU A 49 -9.57 -4.38 1.10
N ALA A 50 -8.74 -3.49 0.56
CA ALA A 50 -9.07 -2.71 -0.64
C ALA A 50 -9.25 -3.62 -1.86
N ALA A 51 -8.44 -4.67 -1.99
CA ALA A 51 -8.59 -5.65 -3.06
C ALA A 51 -9.95 -6.36 -2.99
N LYS A 52 -10.37 -6.80 -1.81
CA LYS A 52 -11.69 -7.43 -1.63
C LYS A 52 -12.83 -6.48 -1.95
N GLU A 53 -12.77 -5.25 -1.47
CA GLU A 53 -13.81 -4.24 -1.74
C GLU A 53 -13.88 -3.90 -3.24
N THR A 54 -12.74 -3.74 -3.89
CA THR A 54 -12.65 -3.44 -5.31
C THR A 54 -13.18 -4.60 -6.14
N GLU A 55 -12.78 -5.84 -5.83
CA GLU A 55 -13.27 -7.05 -6.50
C GLU A 55 -14.79 -7.16 -6.40
N THR A 56 -15.34 -7.00 -5.20
CA THR A 56 -16.79 -7.05 -4.97
C THR A 56 -17.52 -6.00 -5.78
N ALA A 57 -17.01 -4.77 -5.82
CA ALA A 57 -17.63 -3.68 -6.58
C ALA A 57 -17.57 -3.92 -8.10
N ILE A 58 -16.44 -4.40 -8.60
CA ILE A 58 -16.29 -4.73 -10.03
C ILE A 58 -17.21 -5.87 -10.42
N ASP A 59 -17.23 -6.96 -9.66
CA ASP A 59 -18.04 -8.14 -9.97
C ASP A 59 -19.54 -7.82 -9.95
N LYS A 60 -19.97 -7.00 -8.99
CA LYS A 60 -21.36 -6.53 -8.95
C LYS A 60 -21.73 -5.75 -10.19
N LYS A 61 -20.90 -4.80 -10.61
CA LYS A 61 -21.13 -3.99 -11.78
C LYS A 61 -21.04 -4.78 -13.08
N LEU A 62 -20.12 -5.74 -13.17
CA LEU A 62 -20.04 -6.67 -14.31
C LEU A 62 -21.32 -7.46 -14.47
N THR A 63 -21.86 -7.99 -13.38
CA THR A 63 -23.12 -8.74 -13.40
C THR A 63 -24.27 -7.86 -13.87
N GLU A 64 -24.39 -6.64 -13.33
CA GLU A 64 -25.43 -5.69 -13.73
C GLU A 64 -25.31 -5.32 -15.21
N MET A 65 -24.11 -5.04 -15.71
CA MET A 65 -23.86 -4.68 -17.10
C MET A 65 -24.09 -5.86 -18.05
N GLY A 66 -23.69 -7.06 -17.63
CA GLY A 66 -23.92 -8.29 -18.38
C GLY A 66 -25.39 -8.58 -18.58
N LEU A 67 -26.21 -8.39 -17.54
CA LEU A 67 -27.68 -8.54 -17.63
C LEU A 67 -28.32 -7.52 -18.55
N LYS A 68 -27.73 -6.33 -18.67
CA LYS A 68 -28.24 -5.27 -19.56
C LYS A 68 -27.76 -5.38 -21.01
N SER A 69 -26.75 -6.21 -21.29
CA SER A 69 -26.12 -6.30 -22.63
C SER A 69 -26.91 -7.04 -23.70
N ALA A 70 -28.15 -7.39 -23.43
CA ALA A 70 -29.04 -8.07 -24.37
C ALA A 70 -28.48 -9.39 -24.96
N GLY A 71 -27.55 -10.02 -24.27
CA GLY A 71 -27.01 -11.32 -24.65
C GLY A 71 -25.96 -11.31 -25.76
N ASP A 72 -25.43 -10.14 -26.11
CA ASP A 72 -24.30 -10.05 -27.03
C ASP A 72 -23.01 -10.39 -26.29
N ILE A 73 -22.60 -11.67 -26.40
CA ILE A 73 -21.41 -12.21 -25.75
C ILE A 73 -20.14 -12.12 -26.62
N ASP A 74 -20.27 -11.64 -27.87
CA ASP A 74 -19.14 -11.58 -28.79
C ASP A 74 -18.20 -10.40 -28.51
N GLU A 75 -18.69 -9.39 -27.78
CA GLU A 75 -17.90 -8.21 -27.37
C GLU A 75 -17.97 -8.00 -25.85
N LEU A 76 -17.41 -8.93 -25.09
CA LEU A 76 -17.34 -8.80 -23.62
C LEU A 76 -16.21 -7.84 -23.22
N LYS A 77 -16.49 -6.56 -23.33
CA LYS A 77 -15.62 -5.49 -22.88
C LYS A 77 -16.41 -4.50 -22.06
N PHE A 78 -16.04 -4.37 -20.79
CA PHE A 78 -16.75 -3.52 -19.86
C PHE A 78 -15.83 -2.47 -19.24
N GLN A 79 -16.38 -1.29 -19.00
CA GLN A 79 -15.72 -0.25 -18.23
C GLN A 79 -16.51 0.00 -16.96
N VAL A 80 -15.82 -0.06 -15.83
CA VAL A 80 -16.40 0.15 -14.51
C VAL A 80 -15.73 1.35 -13.86
N ILE A 81 -16.54 2.33 -13.46
CA ILE A 81 -16.06 3.47 -12.68
C ILE A 81 -16.16 3.08 -11.21
N TYR A 82 -15.06 3.23 -10.48
CA TYR A 82 -14.97 2.87 -9.08
C TYR A 82 -14.35 4.01 -8.27
N GLU A 83 -14.97 4.34 -7.15
CA GLU A 83 -14.45 5.31 -6.21
C GLU A 83 -13.98 4.59 -4.93
N MET A 84 -12.71 4.74 -4.61
CA MET A 84 -12.15 4.17 -3.38
C MET A 84 -12.75 4.83 -2.15
N PRO A 85 -13.00 4.07 -1.07
CA PRO A 85 -13.35 4.66 0.22
C PRO A 85 -12.33 5.72 0.66
N THR A 86 -12.82 6.81 1.23
CA THR A 86 -11.99 7.96 1.61
C THR A 86 -10.90 7.64 2.62
N ARG A 87 -11.11 6.60 3.45
CA ARG A 87 -10.12 6.15 4.43
C ARG A 87 -8.77 5.75 3.80
N TYR A 88 -8.77 5.29 2.56
CA TYR A 88 -7.55 4.90 1.85
C TYR A 88 -6.72 6.09 1.33
N GLY A 89 -7.30 7.26 1.26
CA GLY A 89 -6.59 8.48 0.90
C GLY A 89 -5.80 9.09 2.06
N VAL A 90 -6.11 8.67 3.28
CA VAL A 90 -5.45 9.17 4.49
C VAL A 90 -4.51 8.08 5.02
N VAL A 91 -3.21 8.39 5.04
CA VAL A 91 -2.18 7.51 5.58
C VAL A 91 -1.67 8.12 6.88
N THR A 92 -1.87 7.40 7.98
CA THR A 92 -1.36 7.76 9.30
C THR A 92 -0.10 6.96 9.60
N ASN A 93 0.76 7.52 10.46
CA ASN A 93 1.96 6.84 10.96
C ASN A 93 2.99 6.45 9.88
N ASN A 94 3.03 7.18 8.76
CA ASN A 94 4.07 6.96 7.76
C ASN A 94 5.41 7.52 8.28
N PRO A 95 6.44 6.68 8.52
CA PRO A 95 7.71 7.14 9.05
C PRO A 95 8.49 8.04 8.08
N ASP A 96 8.20 7.96 6.78
CA ASP A 96 8.89 8.72 5.75
C ASP A 96 8.20 10.05 5.42
N LYS A 97 6.92 10.19 5.75
CA LYS A 97 6.11 11.37 5.46
C LYS A 97 5.25 11.74 6.64
N LYS A 98 5.62 12.80 7.36
CA LYS A 98 4.89 13.27 8.55
C LYS A 98 3.43 13.61 8.26
N ASP A 99 3.13 14.08 7.05
CA ASP A 99 1.79 14.50 6.63
C ASP A 99 0.96 13.38 5.98
N GLY A 100 1.50 12.16 5.92
CA GLY A 100 0.83 11.03 5.26
C GLY A 100 0.81 11.13 3.74
N GLY A 101 1.39 12.18 3.14
CA GLY A 101 1.37 12.43 1.70
C GLY A 101 0.04 12.98 1.18
N SER A 102 -0.06 13.26 -0.11
CA SER A 102 -1.31 13.72 -0.71
C SER A 102 -2.32 12.57 -0.81
N ARG A 103 -3.60 12.88 -0.65
CA ARG A 103 -4.68 11.88 -0.77
C ARG A 103 -4.68 11.21 -2.14
N THR A 104 -4.57 12.00 -3.20
CA THR A 104 -4.52 11.47 -4.58
C THR A 104 -3.37 10.52 -4.78
N SER A 105 -2.17 10.88 -4.32
CA SER A 105 -0.99 10.02 -4.39
C SER A 105 -1.19 8.71 -3.63
N ASN A 106 -1.82 8.76 -2.46
CA ASN A 106 -2.11 7.58 -1.65
C ASN A 106 -3.09 6.63 -2.35
N TYR A 107 -4.16 7.17 -2.95
CA TYR A 107 -5.11 6.38 -3.73
C TYR A 107 -4.45 5.71 -4.93
N VAL A 108 -3.66 6.45 -5.70
CA VAL A 108 -2.99 5.93 -6.90
C VAL A 108 -2.02 4.80 -6.55
N LYS A 109 -1.22 4.99 -5.52
CA LYS A 109 -0.27 3.98 -5.05
C LYS A 109 -0.98 2.72 -4.57
N LEU A 110 -2.01 2.88 -3.73
CA LEU A 110 -2.76 1.75 -3.21
C LEU A 110 -3.47 1.00 -4.33
N MET A 111 -4.11 1.69 -5.26
CA MET A 111 -4.81 1.04 -6.38
C MET A 111 -3.85 0.26 -7.26
N LYS A 112 -2.64 0.77 -7.50
CA LYS A 112 -1.62 0.03 -8.24
C LYS A 112 -1.31 -1.31 -7.57
N ASP A 113 -1.14 -1.31 -6.25
CA ASP A 113 -0.88 -2.52 -5.49
C ASP A 113 -2.09 -3.46 -5.46
N VAL A 114 -3.29 -2.91 -5.36
CA VAL A 114 -4.55 -3.66 -5.45
C VAL A 114 -4.70 -4.36 -6.79
N VAL A 115 -4.43 -3.66 -7.88
CA VAL A 115 -4.52 -4.25 -9.24
C VAL A 115 -3.47 -5.34 -9.43
N ASN A 116 -2.28 -5.18 -8.85
CA ASN A 116 -1.26 -6.25 -8.87
C ASN A 116 -1.75 -7.54 -8.19
N VAL A 117 -2.66 -7.43 -7.23
CA VAL A 117 -3.32 -8.59 -6.59
C VAL A 117 -4.47 -9.13 -7.45
N LEU A 118 -5.29 -8.24 -8.01
CA LEU A 118 -6.52 -8.61 -8.71
C LEU A 118 -6.28 -9.08 -10.14
N ALA A 119 -5.36 -8.48 -10.88
CA ALA A 119 -5.13 -8.81 -12.29
C ALA A 119 -4.87 -10.30 -12.52
N PRO A 120 -4.01 -10.98 -11.74
CA PRO A 120 -3.84 -12.43 -11.88
C PRO A 120 -5.11 -13.23 -11.63
N LYS A 121 -5.95 -12.81 -10.68
CA LYS A 121 -7.21 -13.49 -10.38
C LYS A 121 -8.19 -13.41 -11.54
N TYR A 122 -8.27 -12.23 -12.19
CA TYR A 122 -9.11 -12.04 -13.38
C TYR A 122 -8.55 -12.80 -14.58
N ASP A 123 -7.23 -12.79 -14.77
CA ASP A 123 -6.57 -13.55 -15.83
C ASP A 123 -6.85 -15.06 -15.71
N ASP A 124 -6.82 -15.62 -14.49
CA ASP A 124 -7.11 -17.02 -14.21
C ASP A 124 -8.56 -17.39 -14.58
N GLN A 125 -9.46 -16.42 -14.62
CA GLN A 125 -10.86 -16.61 -15.00
C GLN A 125 -11.14 -16.18 -16.45
N GLY A 126 -10.10 -15.90 -17.23
CA GLY A 126 -10.22 -15.54 -18.64
C GLY A 126 -10.45 -14.05 -18.91
N TRP A 127 -10.35 -13.21 -17.89
CA TRP A 127 -10.53 -11.77 -18.03
C TRP A 127 -9.20 -11.03 -18.02
N HIS A 128 -9.11 -9.98 -18.80
CA HIS A 128 -7.98 -9.05 -18.74
C HIS A 128 -8.43 -7.76 -18.04
N LEU A 129 -7.82 -7.45 -16.87
CA LEU A 129 -8.12 -6.29 -16.06
C LEU A 129 -7.04 -5.23 -16.22
N THR A 130 -7.46 -4.03 -16.62
CA THR A 130 -6.60 -2.83 -16.60
C THR A 130 -7.29 -1.70 -15.87
N HIS A 131 -6.55 -0.70 -15.43
CA HIS A 131 -7.12 0.45 -14.73
C HIS A 131 -6.47 1.75 -15.17
N ARG A 132 -7.21 2.83 -14.99
CA ARG A 132 -6.75 4.20 -15.22
C ARG A 132 -7.30 5.11 -14.13
N HIS A 133 -6.45 5.97 -13.61
CA HIS A 133 -6.84 7.00 -12.66
C HIS A 133 -7.54 8.16 -13.39
N ILE A 134 -8.65 8.66 -12.80
CA ILE A 134 -9.37 9.84 -13.30
C ILE A 134 -9.00 11.07 -12.46
N LYS A 135 -9.38 11.03 -11.18
CA LYS A 135 -9.10 12.11 -10.21
C LYS A 135 -9.35 11.58 -8.79
N GLY A 136 -8.63 12.12 -7.79
CA GLY A 136 -8.82 11.71 -6.40
C GLY A 136 -8.73 10.21 -6.24
N GLY A 137 -9.76 9.59 -5.66
CA GLY A 137 -9.88 8.14 -5.49
C GLY A 137 -10.70 7.45 -6.59
N ILE A 138 -10.98 8.12 -7.70
CA ILE A 138 -11.81 7.61 -8.79
C ILE A 138 -10.95 7.00 -9.89
N PHE A 139 -11.31 5.77 -10.28
CA PHE A 139 -10.61 4.98 -11.29
C PHE A 139 -11.61 4.40 -12.30
N ILE A 140 -11.15 4.17 -13.52
CA ILE A 140 -11.86 3.38 -14.51
C ILE A 140 -11.15 2.05 -14.65
N PHE A 141 -11.89 0.96 -14.48
CA PHE A 141 -11.44 -0.38 -14.80
C PHE A 141 -11.95 -0.81 -16.15
N THR A 142 -11.09 -1.39 -16.97
CA THR A 142 -11.46 -2.04 -18.22
C THR A 142 -11.29 -3.53 -18.02
N ILE A 143 -12.35 -4.28 -18.28
CA ILE A 143 -12.40 -5.75 -18.13
C ILE A 143 -12.83 -6.33 -19.46
N GLU A 144 -11.96 -7.09 -20.07
CA GLU A 144 -12.20 -7.72 -21.38
C GLU A 144 -11.70 -9.16 -21.51
#